data_453b46a443ca65fe15e46f40bafb0075
#
_entry.id   453b46a443ca65fe15e46f40bafb0075
#
_cell.length_a   1.000
_cell.length_b   1.000
_cell.length_c   1.000
_cell.angle_alpha   90.00
_cell.angle_beta   90.00
_cell.angle_gamma   90.00
#
_symmetry.space_group_name_H-M   'P 1'
#
loop_
_entity.id
_entity.type
_entity.pdbx_description
1 polymer ?
#
loop_
_entity_poly.entity_id
_entity_poly.type
_entity_poly.pdbx_seq_one_letter_code
_entity_poly.pdbx_strand_id
1 'polypeptide(L)'
;MKFHSSKCSAFSFGLNKADLKNKIQIAQDLILLQNQNLEQYKIIFKDDDESEGIGIYDEGLRLLGAPIGTEQFKLNYLKEKFDEVKQDWIKILQSESNPKFRLDLLHHCINPRFNHLFRCVEPEVTKQIADELDNWFFEQVCTHICPHWDRRDRNLFYHFTSPISYGGSGITPFRNKIDVAYVASYLDCLFDKGISFNG
;
A
#
# COMPACT_ATOMS: atom_id res chain seq x y z
N MET A 1 29.19 9.74 4.19
CA MET A 1 27.77 9.33 4.36
C MET A 1 27.76 8.23 5.42
N LYS A 2 27.09 8.42 6.58
CA LYS A 2 27.02 7.36 7.60
C LYS A 2 25.78 6.52 7.32
N PHE A 3 25.95 5.24 7.07
CA PHE A 3 24.85 4.28 6.98
C PHE A 3 24.34 3.97 8.40
N HIS A 4 23.05 4.15 8.63
CA HIS A 4 22.39 3.71 9.84
C HIS A 4 21.88 2.27 9.62
N SER A 5 22.57 1.30 10.19
CA SER A 5 22.23 -0.13 10.06
C SER A 5 20.79 -0.45 10.51
N SER A 6 20.29 0.25 11.54
CA SER A 6 18.92 0.08 12.05
C SER A 6 17.80 0.44 11.06
N LYS A 7 18.13 1.14 9.97
CA LYS A 7 17.18 1.51 8.91
C LYS A 7 17.33 0.67 7.64
N CYS A 8 18.25 -0.29 7.63
CA CYS A 8 18.46 -1.19 6.51
C CYS A 8 17.63 -2.46 6.69
N SER A 9 17.13 -2.98 5.59
CA SER A 9 16.38 -4.24 5.54
C SER A 9 16.78 -5.03 4.32
N ALA A 10 16.78 -6.34 4.42
CA ALA A 10 17.06 -7.23 3.31
C ALA A 10 15.93 -8.23 3.12
N PHE A 11 15.56 -8.43 1.86
CA PHE A 11 14.57 -9.39 1.43
C PHE A 11 14.99 -9.97 0.07
N SER A 12 14.72 -11.25 -0.15
CA SER A 12 14.97 -11.87 -1.46
C SER A 12 13.89 -12.90 -1.77
N PHE A 13 13.33 -12.81 -2.98
CA PHE A 13 12.37 -13.79 -3.46
C PHE A 13 12.99 -15.18 -3.56
N GLY A 14 12.32 -16.18 -3.01
CA GLY A 14 12.73 -17.58 -3.11
C GLY A 14 13.90 -18.00 -2.21
N LEU A 15 14.36 -17.14 -1.30
CA LEU A 15 15.33 -17.49 -0.27
C LEU A 15 14.68 -17.38 1.10
N ASN A 16 14.94 -18.38 1.95
CA ASN A 16 14.58 -18.27 3.36
C ASN A 16 15.57 -17.35 4.12
N LYS A 17 15.19 -16.94 5.32
CA LYS A 17 15.96 -16.02 6.19
C LYS A 17 17.40 -16.49 6.40
N ALA A 18 17.60 -17.79 6.64
CA ALA A 18 18.92 -18.36 6.91
C ALA A 18 19.82 -18.33 5.66
N ASP A 19 19.28 -18.69 4.50
CA ASP A 19 20.02 -18.68 3.24
C ASP A 19 20.40 -17.27 2.81
N LEU A 20 19.50 -16.30 2.99
CA LEU A 20 19.77 -14.90 2.70
C LEU A 20 20.87 -14.35 3.62
N LYS A 21 20.79 -14.65 4.94
CA LYS A 21 21.81 -14.28 5.95
C LYS A 21 23.19 -14.84 5.54
N ASN A 22 23.25 -16.12 5.19
CA ASN A 22 24.50 -16.77 4.74
C ASN A 22 25.06 -16.13 3.47
N LYS A 23 24.24 -15.84 2.45
CA LYS A 23 24.72 -15.21 1.22
C LYS A 23 25.26 -13.80 1.45
N ILE A 24 24.62 -13.00 2.29
CA ILE A 24 25.09 -11.68 2.66
C ILE A 24 26.41 -11.77 3.42
N GLN A 25 26.55 -12.73 4.36
CA GLN A 25 27.77 -12.93 5.12
C GLN A 25 28.95 -13.35 4.20
N ILE A 26 28.73 -14.28 3.28
CA ILE A 26 29.75 -14.68 2.29
C ILE A 26 30.18 -13.48 1.43
N ALA A 27 29.23 -12.67 0.97
CA ALA A 27 29.55 -11.47 0.20
C ALA A 27 30.36 -10.46 1.01
N GLN A 28 30.05 -10.27 2.28
CA GLN A 28 30.81 -9.42 3.19
C GLN A 28 32.23 -9.92 3.40
N ASP A 29 32.41 -11.21 3.64
CA ASP A 29 33.73 -11.84 3.85
C ASP A 29 34.60 -11.71 2.61
N LEU A 30 34.02 -11.85 1.40
CA LEU A 30 34.74 -11.64 0.14
C LEU A 30 35.18 -10.17 -0.03
N ILE A 31 34.35 -9.21 0.32
CA ILE A 31 34.68 -7.78 0.26
C ILE A 31 35.78 -7.43 1.26
N LEU A 32 35.74 -7.98 2.47
CA LEU A 32 36.75 -7.77 3.50
C LEU A 32 38.11 -8.37 3.10
N LEU A 33 38.11 -9.55 2.46
CA LEU A 33 39.32 -10.17 1.91
C LEU A 33 40.00 -9.32 0.84
N GLN A 34 39.19 -8.59 0.06
CA GLN A 34 39.71 -7.70 -1.00
C GLN A 34 40.18 -6.32 -0.49
N ASN A 35 39.64 -5.85 0.64
CA ASN A 35 39.85 -4.51 1.16
C ASN A 35 40.06 -4.51 2.67
N GLN A 36 41.31 -4.73 3.12
CA GLN A 36 41.68 -4.80 4.54
C GLN A 36 41.34 -3.58 5.40
N ASN A 37 40.99 -2.43 4.78
CA ASN A 37 40.64 -1.20 5.49
C ASN A 37 39.14 -1.07 5.83
N LEU A 38 38.32 -2.09 5.56
CA LEU A 38 36.87 -2.04 5.74
C LEU A 38 36.34 -2.82 6.93
N GLU A 39 37.19 -3.25 7.88
CA GLU A 39 36.76 -3.95 9.10
C GLU A 39 35.72 -3.20 9.93
N GLN A 40 35.72 -1.84 9.86
CA GLN A 40 34.73 -0.98 10.53
C GLN A 40 33.33 -1.05 9.90
N TYR A 41 33.14 -1.71 8.77
CA TYR A 41 31.86 -1.81 8.05
C TYR A 41 31.24 -3.21 8.16
N LYS A 42 31.51 -3.92 9.26
CA LYS A 42 30.91 -5.23 9.52
C LYS A 42 29.38 -5.13 9.53
N ILE A 43 28.72 -5.93 8.70
CA ILE A 43 27.25 -6.03 8.69
C ILE A 43 26.81 -6.82 9.92
N ILE A 44 25.99 -6.19 10.76
CA ILE A 44 25.35 -6.83 11.89
C ILE A 44 23.91 -7.13 11.49
N PHE A 45 23.51 -8.38 11.63
CA PHE A 45 22.11 -8.77 11.42
C PHE A 45 21.32 -8.57 12.69
N LYS A 46 20.09 -8.05 12.54
CA LYS A 46 19.16 -7.88 13.64
C LYS A 46 18.54 -9.24 13.95
N ASP A 47 18.79 -9.77 15.15
CA ASP A 47 17.96 -10.84 15.71
C ASP A 47 16.71 -10.23 16.36
N ASP A 48 15.66 -11.03 16.57
CA ASP A 48 14.28 -10.54 16.87
C ASP A 48 14.21 -9.63 18.14
N ASP A 49 15.23 -9.68 19.01
CA ASP A 49 15.30 -8.89 20.25
C ASP A 49 16.31 -7.72 20.22
N GLU A 50 17.05 -7.51 19.14
CA GLU A 50 18.07 -6.47 19.05
C GLU A 50 17.61 -5.22 18.29
N SER A 51 17.94 -4.03 18.81
CA SER A 51 17.59 -2.75 18.20
C SER A 51 18.50 -2.33 17.03
N GLU A 52 19.68 -2.93 16.93
CA GLU A 52 20.70 -2.59 15.93
C GLU A 52 20.91 -3.74 14.94
N GLY A 53 21.08 -3.41 13.66
CA GLY A 53 21.39 -4.36 12.60
C GLY A 53 20.45 -4.27 11.40
N ILE A 54 20.69 -5.15 10.41
CA ILE A 54 19.86 -5.27 9.20
C ILE A 54 18.78 -6.31 9.44
N GLY A 55 17.51 -5.89 9.32
CA GLY A 55 16.37 -6.81 9.38
C GLY A 55 16.32 -7.70 8.15
N ILE A 56 16.13 -9.00 8.33
CA ILE A 56 15.96 -9.99 7.26
C ILE A 56 14.53 -10.52 7.32
N TYR A 57 13.84 -10.50 6.18
CA TYR A 57 12.44 -10.87 6.06
C TYR A 57 12.26 -11.97 5.02
N ASP A 58 11.48 -13.00 5.35
CA ASP A 58 11.21 -14.14 4.47
C ASP A 58 10.01 -13.90 3.56
N GLU A 59 8.95 -13.29 4.09
CA GLU A 59 7.69 -13.11 3.37
C GLU A 59 7.64 -11.80 2.59
N GLY A 60 8.24 -10.75 3.12
CA GLY A 60 8.25 -9.44 2.49
C GLY A 60 8.72 -8.34 3.41
N LEU A 61 8.87 -7.16 2.85
CA LEU A 61 9.24 -5.95 3.56
C LEU A 61 8.37 -4.76 3.12
N ARG A 62 8.32 -3.77 3.97
CA ARG A 62 7.66 -2.50 3.68
C ARG A 62 8.69 -1.47 3.23
N LEU A 63 8.55 -0.98 2.00
CA LEU A 63 9.42 0.04 1.43
C LEU A 63 8.60 1.29 1.07
N LEU A 64 8.90 2.43 1.68
CA LEU A 64 8.21 3.71 1.44
C LEU A 64 6.68 3.61 1.54
N GLY A 65 6.17 2.76 2.42
CA GLY A 65 4.75 2.55 2.60
C GLY A 65 4.10 1.54 1.63
N ALA A 66 4.89 0.95 0.72
CA ALA A 66 4.44 -0.11 -0.17
C ALA A 66 4.93 -1.47 0.31
N PRO A 67 4.09 -2.53 0.28
CA PRO A 67 4.51 -3.89 0.59
C PRO A 67 5.22 -4.51 -0.61
N ILE A 68 6.41 -5.05 -0.39
CA ILE A 68 7.18 -5.83 -1.37
C ILE A 68 7.40 -7.21 -0.80
N GLY A 69 6.99 -8.26 -1.50
CA GLY A 69 7.12 -9.62 -0.99
C GLY A 69 6.17 -10.59 -1.64
N THR A 70 5.81 -11.63 -0.89
CA THR A 70 4.83 -12.63 -1.32
C THR A 70 3.45 -12.02 -1.48
N GLU A 71 2.60 -12.65 -2.28
CA GLU A 71 1.20 -12.23 -2.48
C GLU A 71 0.44 -12.17 -1.14
N GLN A 72 0.65 -13.18 -0.29
CA GLN A 72 0.02 -13.23 1.03
C GLN A 72 0.45 -12.07 1.93
N PHE A 73 1.74 -11.71 1.94
CA PHE A 73 2.26 -10.57 2.68
C PHE A 73 1.60 -9.26 2.22
N LYS A 74 1.54 -9.04 0.90
CA LYS A 74 0.89 -7.87 0.31
C LYS A 74 -0.59 -7.80 0.66
N LEU A 75 -1.30 -8.92 0.57
CA LEU A 75 -2.74 -8.99 0.90
C LEU A 75 -2.99 -8.69 2.38
N ASN A 76 -2.20 -9.26 3.29
CA ASN A 76 -2.29 -8.98 4.72
C ASN A 76 -2.06 -7.49 5.01
N TYR A 77 -1.04 -6.90 4.39
CA TYR A 77 -0.76 -5.47 4.53
C TYR A 77 -1.92 -4.58 4.04
N LEU A 78 -2.54 -4.93 2.91
CA LEU A 78 -3.71 -4.22 2.40
C LEU A 78 -4.89 -4.29 3.36
N LYS A 79 -5.14 -5.43 3.99
CA LYS A 79 -6.18 -5.62 5.00
C LYS A 79 -5.91 -4.79 6.26
N GLU A 80 -4.66 -4.79 6.76
CA GLU A 80 -4.27 -3.92 7.88
C GLU A 80 -4.53 -2.44 7.57
N LYS A 81 -4.16 -1.99 6.37
CA LYS A 81 -4.42 -0.62 5.93
C LYS A 81 -5.90 -0.31 5.81
N PHE A 82 -6.70 -1.26 5.40
CA PHE A 82 -8.14 -1.11 5.37
C PHE A 82 -8.72 -0.95 6.78
N ASP A 83 -8.26 -1.73 7.74
CA ASP A 83 -8.70 -1.62 9.13
C ASP A 83 -8.24 -0.30 9.79
N GLU A 84 -7.03 0.18 9.51
CA GLU A 84 -6.59 1.53 9.91
C GLU A 84 -7.55 2.61 9.38
N VAL A 85 -7.94 2.52 8.11
CA VAL A 85 -8.87 3.46 7.48
C VAL A 85 -10.25 3.40 8.11
N LYS A 86 -10.76 2.22 8.44
CA LYS A 86 -12.02 2.06 9.19
C LYS A 86 -11.97 2.75 10.55
N GLN A 87 -10.86 2.61 11.29
CA GLN A 87 -10.68 3.27 12.59
C GLN A 87 -10.64 4.80 12.46
N ASP A 88 -9.97 5.33 11.47
CA ASP A 88 -9.95 6.77 11.24
C ASP A 88 -11.30 7.30 10.80
N TRP A 89 -12.08 6.54 10.04
CA TRP A 89 -13.46 6.88 9.71
C TRP A 89 -14.36 6.94 10.95
N ILE A 90 -14.21 6.01 11.88
CA ILE A 90 -14.95 6.05 13.16
C ILE A 90 -14.65 7.33 13.93
N LYS A 91 -13.38 7.78 13.97
CA LYS A 91 -13.03 9.06 14.63
C LYS A 91 -13.69 10.26 13.94
N ILE A 92 -13.77 10.26 12.61
CA ILE A 92 -14.49 11.29 11.85
C ILE A 92 -15.98 11.29 12.21
N LEU A 93 -16.62 10.13 12.26
CA LEU A 93 -18.03 10.02 12.64
C LEU A 93 -18.32 10.52 14.06
N GLN A 94 -17.36 10.38 14.98
CA GLN A 94 -17.47 10.86 16.35
C GLN A 94 -17.31 12.39 16.46
N SER A 95 -16.47 12.97 15.59
CA SER A 95 -16.12 14.40 15.66
C SER A 95 -17.02 15.28 14.77
N GLU A 96 -17.58 14.74 13.70
CA GLU A 96 -18.36 15.49 12.72
C GLU A 96 -19.79 14.93 12.60
N SER A 97 -20.79 15.81 12.80
CA SER A 97 -22.20 15.43 12.71
C SER A 97 -22.86 15.77 11.38
N ASN A 98 -22.30 16.74 10.63
CA ASN A 98 -22.90 17.20 9.38
C ASN A 98 -22.67 16.20 8.25
N PRO A 99 -23.75 15.65 7.64
CA PRO A 99 -23.62 14.66 6.57
C PRO A 99 -22.83 15.14 5.35
N LYS A 100 -22.93 16.43 5.00
CA LYS A 100 -22.19 17.01 3.87
C LYS A 100 -20.67 16.97 4.12
N PHE A 101 -20.24 17.42 5.30
CA PHE A 101 -18.82 17.36 5.66
C PHE A 101 -18.32 15.92 5.79
N ARG A 102 -19.14 15.00 6.28
CA ARG A 102 -18.80 13.57 6.27
C ARG A 102 -18.55 13.05 4.86
N LEU A 103 -19.39 13.42 3.88
CA LEU A 103 -19.21 13.04 2.49
C LEU A 103 -17.91 13.63 1.91
N ASP A 104 -17.63 14.90 2.17
CA ASP A 104 -16.42 15.58 1.72
C ASP A 104 -15.17 14.93 2.32
N LEU A 105 -15.18 14.60 3.62
CA LEU A 105 -14.08 13.90 4.29
C LEU A 105 -13.91 12.47 3.78
N LEU A 106 -15.00 11.75 3.53
CA LEU A 106 -14.95 10.42 2.93
C LEU A 106 -14.30 10.47 1.54
N HIS A 107 -14.71 11.42 0.72
CA HIS A 107 -14.22 11.58 -0.65
C HIS A 107 -12.76 12.05 -0.71
N HIS A 108 -12.41 13.10 0.04
CA HIS A 108 -11.12 13.78 -0.11
C HIS A 108 -10.04 13.29 0.87
N CYS A 109 -10.41 12.70 2.00
CA CYS A 109 -9.46 12.26 3.02
C CYS A 109 -9.34 10.74 3.11
N ILE A 110 -10.45 10.02 3.03
CA ILE A 110 -10.45 8.56 3.24
C ILE A 110 -10.19 7.81 1.94
N ASN A 111 -10.97 8.11 0.89
CA ASN A 111 -10.86 7.43 -0.40
C ASN A 111 -9.46 7.51 -1.04
N PRO A 112 -8.72 8.63 -1.01
CA PRO A 112 -7.39 8.71 -1.63
C PRO A 112 -6.29 7.93 -0.92
N ARG A 113 -6.50 7.47 0.32
CA ARG A 113 -5.47 6.73 1.08
C ARG A 113 -5.01 5.45 0.41
N PHE A 114 -5.85 4.85 -0.40
CA PHE A 114 -5.52 3.65 -1.16
C PHE A 114 -4.80 3.92 -2.49
N ASN A 115 -4.84 5.16 -3.00
CA ASN A 115 -4.27 5.48 -4.31
C ASN A 115 -2.78 5.12 -4.42
N HIS A 116 -2.01 5.34 -3.35
CA HIS A 116 -0.59 4.96 -3.33
C HIS A 116 -0.41 3.45 -3.45
N LEU A 117 -1.22 2.67 -2.72
CA LEU A 117 -1.14 1.20 -2.75
C LEU A 117 -1.55 0.65 -4.12
N PHE A 118 -2.57 1.22 -4.76
CA PHE A 118 -2.98 0.82 -6.11
C PHE A 118 -1.93 1.12 -7.18
N ARG A 119 -1.04 2.08 -6.93
CA ARG A 119 0.10 2.39 -7.80
C ARG A 119 1.28 1.45 -7.61
N CYS A 120 1.43 0.84 -6.43
CA CYS A 120 2.61 0.08 -6.03
C CYS A 120 2.39 -1.42 -5.94
N VAL A 121 1.15 -1.87 -5.78
CA VAL A 121 0.79 -3.29 -5.62
C VAL A 121 0.05 -3.76 -6.86
N GLU A 122 0.38 -4.94 -7.32
CA GLU A 122 -0.16 -5.54 -8.54
C GLU A 122 -1.70 -5.63 -8.47
N PRO A 123 -2.40 -5.41 -9.62
CA PRO A 123 -3.86 -5.45 -9.70
C PRO A 123 -4.45 -6.78 -9.24
N GLU A 124 -3.77 -7.90 -9.48
CA GLU A 124 -4.22 -9.24 -9.09
C GLU A 124 -4.38 -9.37 -7.57
N VAL A 125 -3.51 -8.71 -6.79
CA VAL A 125 -3.58 -8.70 -5.33
C VAL A 125 -4.60 -7.68 -4.84
N THR A 126 -4.56 -6.45 -5.38
CA THR A 126 -5.45 -5.37 -4.93
C THR A 126 -6.91 -5.62 -5.26
N LYS A 127 -7.22 -6.29 -6.38
CA LYS A 127 -8.60 -6.67 -6.76
C LYS A 127 -9.25 -7.64 -5.77
N GLN A 128 -8.48 -8.40 -5.01
CA GLN A 128 -9.03 -9.34 -4.03
C GLN A 128 -9.78 -8.63 -2.89
N ILE A 129 -9.43 -7.38 -2.60
CA ILE A 129 -10.12 -6.58 -1.58
C ILE A 129 -10.99 -5.46 -2.14
N ALA A 130 -10.98 -5.25 -3.46
CA ALA A 130 -11.65 -4.12 -4.09
C ALA A 130 -13.17 -4.10 -3.85
N ASP A 131 -13.81 -5.25 -4.03
CA ASP A 131 -15.25 -5.38 -3.84
C ASP A 131 -15.65 -5.17 -2.36
N GLU A 132 -14.81 -5.62 -1.41
CA GLU A 132 -15.03 -5.37 0.02
C GLU A 132 -14.89 -3.87 0.35
N LEU A 133 -13.88 -3.21 -0.21
CA LEU A 133 -13.69 -1.76 -0.08
C LEU A 133 -14.88 -0.98 -0.64
N ASP A 134 -15.30 -1.28 -1.87
CA ASP A 134 -16.42 -0.59 -2.54
C ASP A 134 -17.72 -0.78 -1.77
N ASN A 135 -18.01 -1.99 -1.30
CA ASN A 135 -19.19 -2.29 -0.50
C ASN A 135 -19.16 -1.54 0.84
N TRP A 136 -18.02 -1.53 1.52
CA TRP A 136 -17.87 -0.82 2.78
C TRP A 136 -18.08 0.70 2.60
N PHE A 137 -17.46 1.31 1.59
CA PHE A 137 -17.65 2.75 1.31
C PHE A 137 -19.11 3.09 1.05
N PHE A 138 -19.80 2.30 0.21
CA PHE A 138 -21.21 2.51 -0.06
C PHE A 138 -22.08 2.33 1.19
N GLU A 139 -21.74 1.36 2.03
CA GLU A 139 -22.41 1.15 3.31
C GLU A 139 -22.25 2.37 4.25
N GLN A 140 -21.04 2.98 4.31
CA GLN A 140 -20.84 4.18 5.14
C GLN A 140 -21.69 5.35 4.66
N VAL A 141 -21.85 5.52 3.35
CA VAL A 141 -22.73 6.55 2.79
C VAL A 141 -24.19 6.30 3.18
N CYS A 142 -24.70 5.10 2.97
CA CYS A 142 -26.09 4.75 3.31
C CYS A 142 -26.38 4.81 4.81
N THR A 143 -25.38 4.51 5.65
CA THR A 143 -25.59 4.47 7.11
C THR A 143 -25.44 5.84 7.76
N HIS A 144 -24.46 6.63 7.35
CA HIS A 144 -24.02 7.80 8.10
C HIS A 144 -24.19 9.14 7.38
N ILE A 145 -24.42 9.10 6.07
CA ILE A 145 -24.54 10.30 5.22
C ILE A 145 -25.96 10.43 4.67
N CYS A 146 -26.47 9.38 4.06
CA CYS A 146 -27.81 9.33 3.46
C CYS A 146 -28.62 8.16 4.01
N PRO A 147 -29.06 8.19 5.28
CA PRO A 147 -29.72 7.07 5.95
C PRO A 147 -31.08 6.68 5.34
N HIS A 148 -31.64 7.52 4.47
CA HIS A 148 -32.87 7.22 3.73
C HIS A 148 -32.65 6.39 2.46
N TRP A 149 -31.38 6.13 2.10
CA TRP A 149 -31.06 5.33 0.93
C TRP A 149 -31.16 3.84 1.25
N ASP A 150 -31.85 3.11 0.35
CA ASP A 150 -31.88 1.65 0.43
C ASP A 150 -30.57 1.08 -0.14
N ARG A 151 -29.80 0.40 0.69
CA ARG A 151 -28.53 -0.26 0.30
C ARG A 151 -28.71 -1.30 -0.81
N ARG A 152 -29.92 -1.78 -1.05
CA ARG A 152 -30.24 -2.78 -2.09
C ARG A 152 -30.49 -2.14 -3.43
N ASP A 153 -30.70 -0.83 -3.49
CA ASP A 153 -30.97 -0.13 -4.73
C ASP A 153 -29.65 0.13 -5.49
N ARG A 154 -29.45 -0.65 -6.55
CA ARG A 154 -28.30 -0.50 -7.43
C ARG A 154 -28.25 0.87 -8.13
N ASN A 155 -29.39 1.51 -8.37
CA ASN A 155 -29.42 2.83 -8.98
C ASN A 155 -28.78 3.88 -8.08
N LEU A 156 -28.90 3.74 -6.76
CA LEU A 156 -28.23 4.60 -5.79
C LEU A 156 -26.71 4.43 -5.84
N PHE A 157 -26.22 3.22 -6.01
CA PHE A 157 -24.79 2.98 -6.20
C PHE A 157 -24.27 3.66 -7.48
N TYR A 158 -24.98 3.54 -8.59
CA TYR A 158 -24.63 4.24 -9.84
C TYR A 158 -24.69 5.75 -9.68
N HIS A 159 -25.70 6.29 -9.01
CA HIS A 159 -25.79 7.71 -8.72
C HIS A 159 -24.63 8.19 -7.85
N PHE A 160 -24.28 7.44 -6.80
CA PHE A 160 -23.15 7.73 -5.92
C PHE A 160 -21.80 7.73 -6.66
N THR A 161 -21.60 6.81 -7.60
CA THR A 161 -20.36 6.69 -8.36
C THR A 161 -20.32 7.59 -9.62
N SER A 162 -21.44 8.16 -10.03
CA SER A 162 -21.50 9.05 -11.21
C SER A 162 -20.71 10.33 -10.98
N PRO A 163 -20.16 10.94 -12.05
CA PRO A 163 -19.47 12.23 -11.96
C PRO A 163 -20.38 13.34 -11.41
N ILE A 164 -19.78 14.31 -10.73
CA ILE A 164 -20.49 15.46 -10.14
C ILE A 164 -21.25 16.25 -11.22
N SER A 165 -20.70 16.33 -12.44
CA SER A 165 -21.35 16.98 -13.59
C SER A 165 -22.69 16.35 -14.00
N TYR A 166 -22.94 15.10 -13.62
CA TYR A 166 -24.21 14.38 -13.83
C TYR A 166 -25.03 14.24 -12.53
N GLY A 167 -24.70 15.03 -11.50
CA GLY A 167 -25.42 15.03 -10.23
C GLY A 167 -25.01 13.91 -9.27
N GLY A 168 -23.96 13.16 -9.58
CA GLY A 168 -23.41 12.13 -8.69
C GLY A 168 -22.46 12.69 -7.65
N SER A 169 -21.92 11.81 -6.78
CA SER A 169 -20.95 12.18 -5.75
C SER A 169 -19.50 12.19 -6.25
N GLY A 170 -19.21 11.73 -7.46
CA GLY A 170 -17.88 11.71 -8.06
C GLY A 170 -16.93 10.69 -7.45
N ILE A 171 -17.42 9.81 -6.61
CA ILE A 171 -16.59 8.78 -5.95
C ILE A 171 -16.40 7.62 -6.92
N THR A 172 -15.21 7.51 -7.46
CA THR A 172 -14.88 6.41 -8.38
C THR A 172 -14.68 5.12 -7.58
N PRO A 173 -15.34 4.00 -7.92
CA PRO A 173 -15.11 2.70 -7.29
C PRO A 173 -13.64 2.30 -7.34
N PHE A 174 -13.16 1.65 -6.28
CA PHE A 174 -11.77 1.19 -6.21
C PHE A 174 -11.45 0.20 -7.31
N ARG A 175 -12.37 -0.72 -7.60
CA ARG A 175 -12.22 -1.68 -8.68
C ARG A 175 -11.89 -1.04 -10.04
N ASN A 176 -12.46 0.13 -10.32
CA ASN A 176 -12.21 0.87 -11.55
C ASN A 176 -10.91 1.68 -11.54
N LYS A 177 -10.38 1.99 -10.35
CA LYS A 177 -9.14 2.76 -10.18
C LYS A 177 -7.89 1.90 -10.28
N ILE A 178 -7.95 0.65 -9.83
CA ILE A 178 -6.79 -0.22 -9.61
C ILE A 178 -5.94 -0.35 -10.86
N ASP A 179 -6.53 -0.81 -11.96
CA ASP A 179 -5.77 -1.03 -13.20
C ASP A 179 -5.18 0.26 -13.76
N VAL A 180 -5.98 1.33 -13.76
CA VAL A 180 -5.55 2.64 -14.27
C VAL A 180 -4.41 3.21 -13.43
N ALA A 181 -4.52 3.15 -12.10
CA ALA A 181 -3.50 3.66 -11.20
C ALA A 181 -2.17 2.90 -11.34
N TYR A 182 -2.24 1.57 -11.44
CA TYR A 182 -1.05 0.72 -11.60
C TYR A 182 -0.36 0.96 -12.95
N VAL A 183 -1.12 0.93 -14.06
CA VAL A 183 -0.58 1.18 -15.40
C VAL A 183 0.00 2.59 -15.52
N ALA A 184 -0.68 3.62 -14.98
CA ALA A 184 -0.16 4.99 -14.98
C ALA A 184 1.18 5.07 -14.23
N SER A 185 1.30 4.44 -13.05
CA SER A 185 2.54 4.40 -12.29
C SER A 185 3.67 3.71 -13.06
N TYR A 186 3.35 2.61 -13.74
CA TYR A 186 4.32 1.87 -14.56
C TYR A 186 4.81 2.71 -15.75
N LEU A 187 3.90 3.40 -16.44
CA LEU A 187 4.25 4.29 -17.54
C LEU A 187 5.10 5.46 -17.07
N ASP A 188 4.77 6.10 -15.95
CA ASP A 188 5.59 7.17 -15.36
C ASP A 188 7.04 6.70 -15.16
N CYS A 189 7.22 5.50 -14.58
CA CYS A 189 8.56 4.93 -14.39
C CYS A 189 9.31 4.64 -15.69
N LEU A 190 8.62 4.26 -16.77
CA LEU A 190 9.23 4.01 -18.07
C LEU A 190 9.65 5.31 -18.76
N PHE A 191 8.80 6.34 -18.72
CA PHE A 191 9.10 7.65 -19.28
C PHE A 191 10.30 8.30 -18.58
N ASP A 192 10.36 8.23 -17.24
CA ASP A 192 11.49 8.75 -16.47
C ASP A 192 12.83 8.07 -16.83
N LYS A 193 12.79 6.82 -17.29
CA LYS A 193 13.98 6.08 -17.79
C LYS A 193 14.30 6.38 -19.26
N GLY A 194 13.61 7.29 -19.92
CA GLY A 194 13.81 7.65 -21.33
C GLY A 194 13.41 6.54 -22.32
N ILE A 195 12.59 5.59 -21.88
CA ILE A 195 12.05 4.56 -22.76
C ILE A 195 10.87 5.18 -23.51
N SER A 196 11.08 5.61 -24.75
CA SER A 196 10.01 6.03 -25.63
C SER A 196 9.40 4.80 -26.34
N PHE A 197 8.09 4.64 -26.22
CA PHE A 197 7.36 3.72 -27.08
C PHE A 197 7.21 4.36 -28.48
N ASN A 198 8.16 4.07 -29.37
CA ASN A 198 7.95 4.34 -30.79
C ASN A 198 7.00 3.27 -31.32
N GLY A 199 5.71 3.59 -31.45
CA GLY A 199 4.71 2.80 -32.15
C GLY A 199 4.88 2.85 -33.65
#